data_3608d6c4cbdd0017a24c09e03dd80ecd
#
_entry.id   3608d6c4cbdd0017a24c09e03dd80ecd
#
_cell.length_a   1.000
_cell.length_b   1.000
_cell.length_c   1.000
_cell.angle_alpha   90.00
_cell.angle_beta   90.00
_cell.angle_gamma   90.00
#
_symmetry.space_group_name_H-M   'P 1'
#
loop_
_entity.id
_entity.type
_entity.pdbx_description
1 polymer ?
#
loop_
_entity_poly.entity_id
_entity_poly.type
_entity_poly.pdbx_seq_one_letter_code
_entity_poly.pdbx_strand_id
1 'polypeptide(L)'
;AKRQVYGDVGIDSPAGPSEICVIADENANKEFVLNDLMSQREHGKDSKAWLLTPSTELAAFCDNGQIEISVLDSLEDCVRKANEIAPEHLQISVNNPLKYLDSVINAGAVYFGEYTPVPSADYFLGTNHVLPTGGTARFSSVLTVEDFGKKIAFASLSEEELIANRDLGIRLAAIEGLEYHAKSLAARTPRKEGER
;
A
#
# COMPACT_ATOMS: atom_id res chain seq x y z
N ALA A 1 -3.95 20.86 -3.05
CA ALA A 1 -5.30 20.97 -2.47
C ALA A 1 -5.59 19.79 -1.53
N LYS A 2 -5.61 18.49 -1.96
CA LYS A 2 -5.99 17.33 -1.11
C LYS A 2 -5.21 17.26 0.22
N ARG A 3 -3.88 17.42 0.20
CA ARG A 3 -3.05 17.40 1.42
C ARG A 3 -3.36 18.51 2.42
N GLN A 4 -3.93 19.64 1.97
CA GLN A 4 -4.25 20.78 2.85
C GLN A 4 -5.54 20.56 3.64
N VAL A 5 -6.45 19.74 3.14
CA VAL A 5 -7.73 19.45 3.79
C VAL A 5 -7.75 18.08 4.47
N TYR A 6 -6.68 17.28 4.29
CA TYR A 6 -6.56 15.98 4.93
C TYR A 6 -6.45 16.14 6.46
N GLY A 7 -7.35 15.50 7.16
CA GLY A 7 -7.54 15.65 8.61
C GLY A 7 -8.81 16.39 8.97
N ASP A 8 -9.24 17.36 8.15
CA ASP A 8 -10.54 18.01 8.30
C ASP A 8 -11.65 17.26 7.54
N VAL A 9 -11.29 16.70 6.39
CA VAL A 9 -12.16 15.83 5.58
C VAL A 9 -11.39 14.60 5.11
N GLY A 10 -12.11 13.53 4.80
CA GLY A 10 -11.54 12.35 4.14
C GLY A 10 -11.14 12.67 2.69
N ILE A 11 -10.07 12.05 2.23
CA ILE A 11 -9.64 12.08 0.83
C ILE A 11 -9.43 10.65 0.32
N ASP A 12 -9.50 10.46 -0.99
CA ASP A 12 -9.21 9.19 -1.65
C ASP A 12 -7.74 8.79 -1.48
N SER A 13 -6.84 9.60 -2.00
CA SER A 13 -5.39 9.46 -1.80
C SER A 13 -4.65 10.75 -2.13
N PRO A 14 -3.43 10.96 -1.59
CA PRO A 14 -2.50 11.96 -2.11
C PRO A 14 -1.96 11.50 -3.45
N ALA A 15 -2.42 12.09 -4.57
CA ALA A 15 -1.90 11.79 -5.90
C ALA A 15 -0.47 12.31 -6.09
N GLY A 16 0.34 11.56 -6.84
CA GLY A 16 1.66 11.91 -7.32
C GLY A 16 1.80 11.65 -8.82
N PRO A 17 2.99 11.81 -9.39
CA PRO A 17 3.29 11.45 -10.79
C PRO A 17 3.11 9.94 -11.02
N SER A 18 2.77 9.55 -12.24
CA SER A 18 2.68 8.13 -12.63
C SER A 18 4.03 7.44 -12.57
N GLU A 19 4.05 6.21 -12.10
CA GLU A 19 5.26 5.43 -11.86
C GLU A 19 5.10 4.00 -12.36
N ILE A 20 6.13 3.49 -13.04
CA ILE A 20 6.24 2.08 -13.39
C ILE A 20 7.62 1.53 -13.02
N CYS A 21 7.64 0.34 -12.44
CA CYS A 21 8.85 -0.46 -12.27
C CYS A 21 8.64 -1.80 -13.00
N VAL A 22 9.52 -2.12 -13.94
CA VAL A 22 9.50 -3.41 -14.63
C VAL A 22 10.68 -4.25 -14.17
N ILE A 23 10.39 -5.46 -13.72
CA ILE A 23 11.37 -6.53 -13.50
C ILE A 23 11.31 -7.46 -14.70
N ALA A 24 12.43 -7.63 -15.40
CA ALA A 24 12.50 -8.50 -16.57
C ALA A 24 13.87 -9.17 -16.68
N ASP A 25 13.90 -10.40 -17.22
CA ASP A 25 15.12 -11.14 -17.51
C ASP A 25 15.46 -11.15 -19.01
N GLU A 26 16.46 -11.92 -19.40
CA GLU A 26 16.90 -12.07 -20.79
C GLU A 26 15.87 -12.75 -21.70
N ASN A 27 14.86 -13.41 -21.15
CA ASN A 27 13.82 -14.12 -21.90
C ASN A 27 12.63 -13.20 -22.22
N ALA A 28 12.53 -12.04 -21.56
CA ALA A 28 11.46 -11.08 -21.79
C ALA A 28 11.50 -10.49 -23.21
N ASN A 29 10.33 -10.24 -23.78
CA ASN A 29 10.25 -9.52 -25.05
C ASN A 29 10.67 -8.05 -24.85
N LYS A 30 11.81 -7.68 -25.44
CA LYS A 30 12.42 -6.35 -25.28
C LYS A 30 11.51 -5.21 -25.71
N GLU A 31 10.77 -5.39 -26.80
CA GLU A 31 9.84 -4.38 -27.32
C GLU A 31 8.65 -4.20 -26.36
N PHE A 32 8.15 -5.28 -25.74
CA PHE A 32 7.09 -5.18 -24.75
C PHE A 32 7.57 -4.39 -23.54
N VAL A 33 8.73 -4.76 -22.98
CA VAL A 33 9.33 -4.08 -21.82
C VAL A 33 9.54 -2.58 -22.09
N LEU A 34 10.10 -2.24 -23.25
CA LEU A 34 10.33 -0.83 -23.60
C LEU A 34 9.02 -0.06 -23.72
N ASN A 35 8.03 -0.60 -24.43
CA ASN A 35 6.74 0.04 -24.61
C ASN A 35 5.97 0.21 -23.28
N ASP A 36 6.03 -0.79 -22.40
CA ASP A 36 5.40 -0.72 -21.07
C ASP A 36 6.03 0.39 -20.22
N LEU A 37 7.37 0.51 -20.21
CA LEU A 37 8.07 1.59 -19.52
C LEU A 37 7.71 2.97 -20.09
N MET A 38 7.65 3.08 -21.41
CA MET A 38 7.34 4.34 -22.08
C MET A 38 5.88 4.73 -21.94
N SER A 39 4.94 3.77 -21.83
CA SER A 39 3.52 4.06 -21.62
C SER A 39 3.26 4.90 -20.37
N GLN A 40 4.07 4.74 -19.33
CA GLN A 40 3.96 5.57 -18.13
C GLN A 40 4.75 6.90 -18.24
N ARG A 41 5.85 6.90 -19.00
CA ARG A 41 6.61 8.13 -19.23
C ARG A 41 5.84 9.21 -20.00
N GLU A 42 4.90 8.82 -20.86
CA GLU A 42 4.10 9.77 -21.65
C GLU A 42 3.07 10.54 -20.81
N HIS A 43 2.75 10.11 -19.59
CA HIS A 43 1.81 10.82 -18.70
C HIS A 43 2.31 12.19 -18.25
N GLY A 44 3.63 12.45 -18.27
CA GLY A 44 4.15 13.76 -17.94
C GLY A 44 5.65 13.78 -17.62
N LYS A 45 6.19 14.98 -17.46
CA LYS A 45 7.64 15.19 -17.22
C LYS A 45 8.11 14.59 -15.90
N ASP A 46 7.24 14.55 -14.89
CA ASP A 46 7.55 14.07 -13.55
C ASP A 46 7.30 12.56 -13.39
N SER A 47 6.74 11.90 -14.43
CA SER A 47 6.52 10.44 -14.42
C SER A 47 7.83 9.69 -14.38
N LYS A 48 7.86 8.54 -13.72
CA LYS A 48 9.07 7.74 -13.51
C LYS A 48 8.92 6.34 -14.09
N ALA A 49 10.01 5.84 -14.65
CA ALA A 49 10.09 4.47 -15.14
C ALA A 49 11.42 3.86 -14.70
N TRP A 50 11.34 2.68 -14.08
CA TRP A 50 12.49 1.90 -13.64
C TRP A 50 12.50 0.54 -14.33
N LEU A 51 13.66 0.19 -14.88
CA LEU A 51 13.95 -1.18 -15.31
C LEU A 51 14.93 -1.82 -14.32
N LEU A 52 14.53 -2.93 -13.74
CA LEU A 52 15.35 -3.76 -12.86
C LEU A 52 15.59 -5.10 -13.56
N THR A 53 16.83 -5.43 -13.88
CA THR A 53 17.12 -6.61 -14.71
C THR A 53 18.49 -7.18 -14.40
N PRO A 54 18.68 -8.50 -14.47
CA PRO A 54 20.01 -9.11 -14.51
C PRO A 54 20.63 -9.08 -15.91
N SER A 55 19.87 -8.73 -16.96
CA SER A 55 20.30 -8.74 -18.35
C SER A 55 20.91 -7.41 -18.78
N THR A 56 22.22 -7.38 -19.00
CA THR A 56 22.91 -6.20 -19.58
C THR A 56 22.45 -5.90 -20.99
N GLU A 57 22.05 -6.92 -21.76
CA GLU A 57 21.54 -6.75 -23.13
C GLU A 57 20.18 -6.06 -23.14
N LEU A 58 19.26 -6.47 -22.26
CA LEU A 58 17.96 -5.81 -22.11
C LEU A 58 18.13 -4.36 -21.60
N ALA A 59 19.02 -4.17 -20.65
CA ALA A 59 19.36 -2.84 -20.14
C ALA A 59 19.83 -1.90 -21.25
N ALA A 60 20.77 -2.37 -22.08
CA ALA A 60 21.29 -1.58 -23.21
C ALA A 60 20.22 -1.30 -24.28
N PHE A 61 19.29 -2.25 -24.53
CA PHE A 61 18.18 -2.04 -25.45
C PHE A 61 17.19 -0.98 -25.00
N CYS A 62 16.88 -0.96 -23.70
CA CYS A 62 15.90 -0.02 -23.12
C CYS A 62 16.51 1.35 -22.79
N ASP A 63 17.84 1.53 -22.87
CA ASP A 63 18.50 2.80 -22.52
C ASP A 63 18.23 3.87 -23.58
N ASN A 64 17.33 4.76 -23.26
CA ASN A 64 16.97 5.93 -24.08
C ASN A 64 17.11 7.26 -23.32
N GLY A 65 17.76 7.25 -22.14
CA GLY A 65 17.97 8.40 -21.28
C GLY A 65 16.71 8.88 -20.51
N GLN A 66 15.59 8.17 -20.60
CA GLN A 66 14.34 8.50 -19.91
C GLN A 66 13.94 7.47 -18.86
N ILE A 67 14.61 6.33 -18.84
CA ILE A 67 14.34 5.20 -17.95
C ILE A 67 15.51 5.07 -16.97
N GLU A 68 15.20 4.94 -15.68
CA GLU A 68 16.21 4.61 -14.67
C GLU A 68 16.47 3.11 -14.69
N ILE A 69 17.67 2.70 -15.12
CA ILE A 69 18.03 1.29 -15.30
C ILE A 69 18.97 0.84 -14.19
N SER A 70 18.65 -0.29 -13.56
CA SER A 70 19.53 -0.97 -12.62
C SER A 70 19.79 -2.39 -13.10
N VAL A 71 21.05 -2.71 -13.38
CA VAL A 71 21.49 -4.07 -13.63
C VAL A 71 21.90 -4.68 -12.29
N LEU A 72 21.25 -5.79 -11.92
CA LEU A 72 21.37 -6.45 -10.61
C LEU A 72 21.78 -7.91 -10.80
N ASP A 73 22.30 -8.54 -9.75
CA ASP A 73 22.89 -9.89 -9.85
C ASP A 73 21.82 -10.99 -10.02
N SER A 74 20.60 -10.76 -9.55
CA SER A 74 19.52 -11.76 -9.58
C SER A 74 18.13 -11.12 -9.66
N LEU A 75 17.12 -11.91 -10.03
CA LEU A 75 15.71 -11.48 -9.99
C LEU A 75 15.23 -11.24 -8.55
N GLU A 76 15.78 -11.97 -7.57
CA GLU A 76 15.52 -11.76 -6.15
C GLU A 76 16.02 -10.37 -5.70
N ASP A 77 17.16 -9.92 -6.21
CA ASP A 77 17.67 -8.56 -5.98
C ASP A 77 16.79 -7.51 -6.66
N CYS A 78 16.29 -7.80 -7.84
CA CYS A 78 15.33 -6.94 -8.53
C CYS A 78 14.05 -6.75 -7.69
N VAL A 79 13.49 -7.83 -7.14
CA VAL A 79 12.29 -7.76 -6.28
C VAL A 79 12.59 -6.98 -4.99
N ARG A 80 13.74 -7.21 -4.36
CA ARG A 80 14.15 -6.44 -3.19
C ARG A 80 14.25 -4.96 -3.51
N LYS A 81 14.86 -4.61 -4.65
CA LYS A 81 14.97 -3.22 -5.10
C LYS A 81 13.63 -2.60 -5.44
N ALA A 82 12.71 -3.34 -6.06
CA ALA A 82 11.34 -2.88 -6.31
C ALA A 82 10.60 -2.58 -5.00
N ASN A 83 10.72 -3.42 -3.97
CA ASN A 83 10.17 -3.17 -2.64
C ASN A 83 10.76 -1.90 -1.98
N GLU A 84 12.04 -1.59 -2.21
CA GLU A 84 12.65 -0.33 -1.77
C GLU A 84 12.09 0.89 -2.51
N ILE A 85 11.83 0.79 -3.79
CA ILE A 85 11.20 1.84 -4.60
C ILE A 85 9.76 2.03 -4.16
N ALA A 86 9.05 0.94 -3.92
CA ALA A 86 7.61 0.91 -3.63
C ALA A 86 6.80 1.64 -4.72
N PRO A 87 6.87 1.19 -5.99
CA PRO A 87 6.31 1.89 -7.13
C PRO A 87 4.78 1.82 -7.14
N GLU A 88 4.16 2.73 -7.87
CA GLU A 88 2.74 2.71 -8.18
C GLU A 88 2.36 1.41 -8.93
N HIS A 89 3.06 1.14 -10.04
CA HIS A 89 2.88 -0.06 -10.86
C HIS A 89 4.16 -0.90 -10.83
N LEU A 90 4.05 -2.17 -10.51
CA LEU A 90 5.13 -3.14 -10.62
C LEU A 90 4.74 -4.21 -11.63
N GLN A 91 5.51 -4.34 -12.71
CA GLN A 91 5.33 -5.41 -13.68
C GLN A 91 6.49 -6.42 -13.57
N ILE A 92 6.17 -7.71 -13.58
CA ILE A 92 7.15 -8.80 -13.47
C ILE A 92 7.05 -9.65 -14.75
N SER A 93 7.92 -9.33 -15.72
CA SER A 93 7.99 -9.95 -17.03
C SER A 93 9.11 -10.99 -17.10
N VAL A 94 8.87 -12.14 -16.49
CA VAL A 94 9.79 -13.29 -16.45
C VAL A 94 9.03 -14.58 -16.69
N ASN A 95 9.74 -15.70 -16.98
CA ASN A 95 9.10 -16.99 -17.32
C ASN A 95 8.16 -17.55 -16.25
N ASN A 96 8.41 -17.32 -14.97
CA ASN A 96 7.53 -17.77 -13.87
C ASN A 96 7.30 -16.63 -12.88
N PRO A 97 6.49 -15.63 -13.25
CA PRO A 97 6.34 -14.41 -12.47
C PRO A 97 5.64 -14.65 -11.12
N LEU A 98 4.70 -15.61 -11.03
CA LEU A 98 3.97 -15.91 -9.81
C LEU A 98 4.85 -16.47 -8.68
N LYS A 99 6.06 -16.95 -8.98
CA LYS A 99 7.06 -17.33 -7.98
C LYS A 99 7.35 -16.18 -7.00
N TYR A 100 7.20 -14.94 -7.44
CA TYR A 100 7.52 -13.74 -6.65
C TYR A 100 6.33 -13.12 -5.92
N LEU A 101 5.14 -13.73 -6.02
CA LEU A 101 3.91 -13.21 -5.41
C LEU A 101 4.10 -12.84 -3.93
N ASP A 102 4.61 -13.77 -3.14
CA ASP A 102 4.80 -13.59 -1.69
C ASP A 102 6.03 -12.73 -1.33
N SER A 103 6.89 -12.44 -2.31
CA SER A 103 8.09 -11.63 -2.12
C SER A 103 7.86 -10.14 -2.37
N VAL A 104 6.77 -9.78 -3.04
CA VAL A 104 6.39 -8.39 -3.28
C VAL A 104 5.57 -7.90 -2.09
N ILE A 105 6.09 -6.91 -1.39
CA ILE A 105 5.45 -6.34 -0.19
C ILE A 105 5.10 -4.85 -0.34
N ASN A 106 5.71 -4.16 -1.29
CA ASN A 106 5.53 -2.72 -1.48
C ASN A 106 5.33 -2.39 -2.97
N ALA A 107 4.09 -2.40 -3.42
CA ALA A 107 3.68 -1.88 -4.73
C ALA A 107 2.22 -1.44 -4.68
N GLY A 108 1.84 -0.47 -5.48
CA GLY A 108 0.44 -0.05 -5.59
C GLY A 108 -0.40 -1.12 -6.29
N ALA A 109 0.07 -1.61 -7.44
CA ALA A 109 -0.47 -2.77 -8.15
C ALA A 109 0.65 -3.61 -8.74
N VAL A 110 0.41 -4.92 -8.90
CA VAL A 110 1.41 -5.86 -9.46
C VAL A 110 0.81 -6.60 -10.65
N TYR A 111 1.56 -6.62 -11.75
CA TYR A 111 1.19 -7.23 -13.02
C TYR A 111 2.15 -8.37 -13.34
N PHE A 112 1.62 -9.56 -13.49
CA PHE A 112 2.42 -10.77 -13.67
C PHE A 112 2.40 -11.25 -15.12
N GLY A 113 3.60 -11.37 -15.71
CA GLY A 113 3.81 -11.86 -17.06
C GLY A 113 3.73 -10.78 -18.13
N GLU A 114 4.28 -11.10 -19.29
CA GLU A 114 4.43 -10.16 -20.42
C GLU A 114 3.11 -9.79 -21.12
N TYR A 115 2.04 -10.57 -20.89
CA TYR A 115 0.71 -10.32 -21.45
C TYR A 115 -0.22 -9.58 -20.49
N THR A 116 0.32 -9.01 -19.42
CA THR A 116 -0.43 -8.18 -18.47
C THR A 116 0.20 -6.79 -18.38
N PRO A 117 0.22 -6.01 -19.47
CA PRO A 117 0.77 -4.66 -19.45
C PRO A 117 -0.10 -3.73 -18.62
N VAL A 118 0.52 -2.72 -18.00
CA VAL A 118 -0.19 -1.73 -17.17
C VAL A 118 -1.40 -1.11 -17.88
N PRO A 119 -1.35 -0.72 -19.17
CA PRO A 119 -2.51 -0.20 -19.87
C PRO A 119 -3.73 -1.11 -19.88
N SER A 120 -3.55 -2.44 -19.72
CA SER A 120 -4.69 -3.36 -19.61
C SER A 120 -5.54 -3.11 -18.38
N ALA A 121 -4.92 -2.65 -17.29
CA ALA A 121 -5.61 -2.29 -16.06
C ALA A 121 -6.45 -1.03 -16.21
N ASP A 122 -5.99 -0.07 -17.01
CA ASP A 122 -6.70 1.17 -17.24
C ASP A 122 -7.97 0.97 -18.10
N TYR A 123 -7.96 -0.01 -19.01
CA TYR A 123 -9.00 -0.11 -20.02
C TYR A 123 -9.95 -1.30 -19.85
N PHE A 124 -9.50 -2.47 -19.34
CA PHE A 124 -10.37 -3.65 -19.33
C PHE A 124 -10.07 -4.73 -18.28
N LEU A 125 -8.98 -4.65 -17.53
CA LEU A 125 -8.62 -5.68 -16.54
C LEU A 125 -9.50 -5.60 -15.27
N GLY A 126 -10.08 -4.42 -14.98
CA GLY A 126 -11.02 -4.23 -13.89
C GLY A 126 -10.37 -3.92 -12.53
N THR A 127 -9.06 -3.81 -12.46
CA THR A 127 -8.36 -3.32 -11.26
C THR A 127 -8.57 -1.81 -11.08
N ASN A 128 -8.53 -1.31 -9.84
CA ASN A 128 -8.61 0.12 -9.59
C ASN A 128 -7.26 0.78 -9.96
N HIS A 129 -7.32 1.92 -10.64
CA HIS A 129 -6.16 2.71 -11.07
C HIS A 129 -5.82 3.87 -10.14
N VAL A 130 -6.54 4.06 -9.04
CA VAL A 130 -6.18 5.03 -7.98
C VAL A 130 -5.25 4.34 -7.00
N LEU A 131 -3.97 4.50 -7.23
CA LEU A 131 -2.90 3.77 -6.57
C LEU A 131 -2.01 4.70 -5.74
N PRO A 132 -1.34 4.19 -4.71
CA PRO A 132 -0.33 4.94 -3.97
C PRO A 132 0.89 5.21 -4.86
N THR A 133 1.39 6.45 -4.85
CA THR A 133 2.53 6.94 -5.63
C THR A 133 3.62 7.49 -4.72
N GLY A 134 4.81 7.76 -5.27
CA GLY A 134 5.89 8.39 -4.52
C GLY A 134 6.39 7.57 -3.33
N GLY A 135 6.37 6.25 -3.46
CA GLY A 135 6.82 5.32 -2.43
C GLY A 135 5.81 5.12 -1.28
N THR A 136 4.60 5.68 -1.37
CA THR A 136 3.58 5.53 -0.32
C THR A 136 2.97 4.14 -0.26
N ALA A 137 3.21 3.28 -1.26
CA ALA A 137 2.82 1.87 -1.23
C ALA A 137 3.40 1.08 -0.04
N ARG A 138 4.35 1.65 0.70
CA ARG A 138 4.87 1.09 1.97
C ARG A 138 3.84 1.09 3.10
N PHE A 139 2.81 1.96 3.03
CA PHE A 139 1.82 2.13 4.09
C PHE A 139 0.42 2.50 3.58
N SER A 140 0.26 2.69 2.28
CA SER A 140 -1.02 2.99 1.63
C SER A 140 -1.38 1.88 0.65
N SER A 141 -2.67 1.64 0.49
CA SER A 141 -3.23 0.65 -0.44
C SER A 141 -3.88 1.31 -1.65
N VAL A 142 -4.25 0.51 -2.64
CA VAL A 142 -5.15 0.89 -3.71
C VAL A 142 -6.50 1.35 -3.14
N LEU A 143 -7.15 2.31 -3.80
CA LEU A 143 -8.48 2.78 -3.41
C LEU A 143 -9.51 1.64 -3.52
N THR A 144 -10.29 1.45 -2.47
CA THR A 144 -11.32 0.43 -2.36
C THR A 144 -12.68 1.03 -1.98
N VAL A 145 -13.75 0.25 -2.08
CA VAL A 145 -15.08 0.66 -1.62
C VAL A 145 -15.09 0.97 -0.12
N GLU A 146 -14.23 0.33 0.66
CA GLU A 146 -14.13 0.55 2.10
C GLU A 146 -13.64 1.96 2.46
N ASP A 147 -12.87 2.60 1.59
CA ASP A 147 -12.38 3.97 1.79
C ASP A 147 -13.48 5.03 1.81
N PHE A 148 -14.66 4.71 1.24
CA PHE A 148 -15.86 5.55 1.28
C PHE A 148 -16.74 5.28 2.50
N GLY A 149 -16.37 4.34 3.34
CA GLY A 149 -17.02 4.01 4.60
C GLY A 149 -16.23 4.51 5.80
N LYS A 150 -16.81 4.32 6.97
CA LYS A 150 -16.11 4.50 8.24
C LYS A 150 -16.43 3.36 9.19
N LYS A 151 -15.47 2.95 9.98
CA LYS A 151 -15.63 1.93 11.02
C LYS A 151 -15.94 2.62 12.35
N ILE A 152 -16.92 2.10 13.07
CA ILE A 152 -17.31 2.56 14.40
C ILE A 152 -17.16 1.37 15.34
N ALA A 153 -16.45 1.57 16.44
CA ALA A 153 -16.37 0.56 17.49
C ALA A 153 -17.63 0.60 18.35
N PHE A 154 -18.20 -0.58 18.61
CA PHE A 154 -19.31 -0.77 19.54
C PHE A 154 -18.81 -1.65 20.68
N ALA A 155 -19.12 -1.25 21.91
CA ALA A 155 -18.80 -2.05 23.10
C ALA A 155 -19.96 -1.99 24.07
N SER A 156 -20.24 -3.12 24.72
CA SER A 156 -21.10 -3.20 25.90
C SER A 156 -20.43 -4.10 26.93
N LEU A 157 -20.64 -3.80 28.19
CA LEU A 157 -20.10 -4.55 29.30
C LEU A 157 -21.25 -4.87 30.27
N SER A 158 -21.29 -6.08 30.77
CA SER A 158 -22.24 -6.43 31.84
C SER A 158 -21.83 -5.77 33.16
N GLU A 159 -22.80 -5.64 34.09
CA GLU A 159 -22.52 -5.14 35.44
C GLU A 159 -21.45 -5.99 36.13
N GLU A 160 -21.60 -7.32 36.03
CA GLU A 160 -20.68 -8.29 36.64
C GLU A 160 -19.25 -8.13 36.12
N GLU A 161 -19.06 -8.05 34.80
CA GLU A 161 -17.75 -7.86 34.18
C GLU A 161 -17.13 -6.50 34.54
N LEU A 162 -17.96 -5.44 34.62
CA LEU A 162 -17.48 -4.13 35.05
C LEU A 162 -16.97 -4.19 36.49
N ILE A 163 -17.76 -4.76 37.42
CA ILE A 163 -17.38 -4.84 38.83
C ILE A 163 -16.13 -5.69 39.02
N ALA A 164 -15.98 -6.78 38.27
CA ALA A 164 -14.80 -7.63 38.34
C ALA A 164 -13.50 -6.92 37.95
N ASN A 165 -13.57 -5.97 37.01
CA ASN A 165 -12.41 -5.27 36.46
C ASN A 165 -12.24 -3.83 36.95
N ARG A 166 -13.23 -3.29 37.64
CA ARG A 166 -13.32 -1.87 38.04
C ARG A 166 -12.08 -1.37 38.80
N ASP A 167 -11.62 -2.12 39.79
CA ASP A 167 -10.53 -1.70 40.66
C ASP A 167 -9.17 -1.65 39.93
N LEU A 168 -8.99 -2.51 38.90
CA LEU A 168 -7.86 -2.43 38.00
C LEU A 168 -7.90 -1.13 37.19
N GLY A 169 -9.05 -0.83 36.62
CA GLY A 169 -9.24 0.41 35.85
C GLY A 169 -9.03 1.67 36.69
N ILE A 170 -9.51 1.69 37.95
CA ILE A 170 -9.29 2.81 38.89
C ILE A 170 -7.80 3.01 39.15
N ARG A 171 -7.05 1.93 39.40
CA ARG A 171 -5.61 2.01 39.62
C ARG A 171 -4.84 2.51 38.39
N LEU A 172 -5.19 2.04 37.20
CA LEU A 172 -4.58 2.51 35.96
C LEU A 172 -4.85 4.00 35.73
N ALA A 173 -6.10 4.43 35.88
CA ALA A 173 -6.47 5.83 35.75
C ALA A 173 -5.73 6.73 36.77
N ALA A 174 -5.51 6.24 38.00
CA ALA A 174 -4.73 6.96 39.00
C ALA A 174 -3.26 7.11 38.64
N ILE A 175 -2.64 6.07 38.04
CA ILE A 175 -1.25 6.13 37.54
C ILE A 175 -1.11 7.15 36.41
N GLU A 176 -2.12 7.25 35.54
CA GLU A 176 -2.17 8.22 34.43
C GLU A 176 -2.54 9.64 34.91
N GLY A 177 -2.92 9.84 36.18
CA GLY A 177 -3.38 11.12 36.71
C GLY A 177 -4.78 11.51 36.25
N LEU A 178 -5.59 10.55 35.75
CA LEU A 178 -6.93 10.80 35.22
C LEU A 178 -8.01 10.63 36.31
N GLU A 179 -8.16 11.63 37.16
CA GLU A 179 -9.05 11.59 38.33
C GLU A 179 -10.51 11.27 37.99
N TYR A 180 -11.06 11.86 36.94
CA TYR A 180 -12.45 11.65 36.56
C TYR A 180 -12.68 10.31 35.88
N HIS A 181 -11.68 9.69 35.24
CA HIS A 181 -11.74 8.30 34.78
C HIS A 181 -11.88 7.36 35.96
N ALA A 182 -11.05 7.54 37.00
CA ALA A 182 -11.13 6.76 38.23
C ALA A 182 -12.48 6.96 38.92
N LYS A 183 -12.97 8.19 39.07
CA LYS A 183 -14.29 8.50 39.66
C LYS A 183 -15.44 7.89 38.85
N SER A 184 -15.37 7.92 37.53
CA SER A 184 -16.38 7.35 36.67
C SER A 184 -16.53 5.84 36.88
N LEU A 185 -15.41 5.12 37.01
CA LEU A 185 -15.43 3.70 37.33
C LEU A 185 -15.93 3.43 38.77
N ALA A 186 -15.40 4.20 39.74
CA ALA A 186 -15.75 4.03 41.16
C ALA A 186 -17.23 4.27 41.45
N ALA A 187 -17.88 5.20 40.77
CA ALA A 187 -19.30 5.50 40.93
C ALA A 187 -20.24 4.35 40.52
N ARG A 188 -19.75 3.39 39.74
CA ARG A 188 -20.54 2.22 39.30
C ARG A 188 -20.43 1.12 40.35
N THR A 189 -21.36 1.12 41.28
CA THR A 189 -21.47 0.12 42.33
C THR A 189 -22.50 -0.95 41.94
N PRO A 190 -22.40 -2.17 42.49
CA PRO A 190 -23.42 -3.18 42.29
C PRO A 190 -24.81 -2.65 42.65
N ARG A 191 -25.81 -2.97 41.86
CA ARG A 191 -27.21 -2.65 42.18
C ARG A 191 -27.63 -3.40 43.44
N LYS A 192 -28.37 -2.73 44.27
CA LYS A 192 -28.99 -3.40 45.44
C LYS A 192 -30.12 -4.30 44.95
N GLU A 193 -30.24 -5.49 45.57
CA GLU A 193 -31.37 -6.36 45.30
C GLU A 193 -32.69 -5.60 45.52
N GLY A 194 -33.49 -5.48 44.46
CA GLY A 194 -34.78 -4.80 44.49
C GLY A 194 -34.91 -3.49 43.71
N GLU A 195 -33.79 -2.93 43.19
CA GLU A 195 -33.79 -1.74 42.30
C GLU A 195 -33.80 -2.20 40.81
N ARG A 196 -35.00 -2.55 40.30
CA ARG A 196 -35.25 -2.75 38.86
C ARG A 196 -36.21 -1.67 38.36
#